data_ff669116cba03a0bf88661747ed28cff
#
_entry.id   ff669116cba03a0bf88661747ed28cff
#
_cell.length_a   1.000
_cell.length_b   1.000
_cell.length_c   1.000
_cell.angle_alpha   90.00
_cell.angle_beta   90.00
_cell.angle_gamma   90.00
#
_symmetry.space_group_name_H-M   'P 1'
#
loop_
_entity.id
_entity.type
_entity.pdbx_description
1 polymer ?
#
loop_
_entity_poly.entity_id
_entity_poly.type
_entity_poly.pdbx_seq_one_letter_code
_entity_poly.pdbx_strand_id
1 'polypeptide(L)'
;EGYYFKDTPGITVIRNTKNWWTQSEALNTLLIMADMYPHDPINYFEKFKKEWTYIDKYLVDHENGDWYDSGIDKDPTAVDRNKLHIWKAGYHQYRSLENSIKRLRGLH
;
A
#
# COMPACT_ATOMS: atom_id res chain seq x y z
N GLU A 1 1.06 -6.44 2.08
CA GLU A 1 0.09 -7.01 3.00
C GLU A 1 0.02 -6.18 4.28
N GLY A 2 -1.18 -5.84 4.74
CA GLY A 2 -1.38 -5.15 6.01
C GLY A 2 -2.06 -6.06 7.02
N TYR A 3 -1.45 -6.21 8.17
CA TYR A 3 -1.99 -7.01 9.27
C TYR A 3 -2.07 -6.18 10.53
N TYR A 4 -3.14 -6.35 11.27
CA TYR A 4 -3.29 -5.82 12.61
C TYR A 4 -3.24 -6.97 13.61
N PHE A 5 -2.44 -6.82 14.65
CA PHE A 5 -2.22 -7.84 15.66
C PHE A 5 -2.73 -7.36 17.01
N LYS A 6 -3.34 -8.26 17.73
CA LYS A 6 -3.66 -8.04 19.12
C LYS A 6 -2.42 -8.35 19.97
N ASP A 7 -2.14 -7.47 20.93
CA ASP A 7 -1.06 -7.67 21.89
C ASP A 7 -1.48 -8.73 22.92
N THR A 8 -1.14 -9.99 22.62
CA THR A 8 -1.43 -11.16 23.46
C THR A 8 -0.28 -12.15 23.35
N PRO A 9 -0.16 -13.11 24.28
CA PRO A 9 0.76 -14.24 24.12
C PRO A 9 0.44 -14.99 22.81
N GLY A 10 1.37 -14.97 21.87
CA GLY A 10 1.16 -15.44 20.50
C GLY A 10 0.60 -14.35 19.59
N ILE A 11 0.82 -14.50 18.30
CA ILE A 11 0.40 -13.53 17.29
C ILE A 11 -0.97 -13.94 16.77
N THR A 12 -1.96 -13.06 16.98
CA THR A 12 -3.32 -13.25 16.49
C THR A 12 -3.69 -12.12 15.53
N VAL A 13 -4.03 -12.46 14.30
CA VAL A 13 -4.58 -11.49 13.36
C VAL A 13 -6.04 -11.23 13.73
N ILE A 14 -6.34 -10.01 14.14
CA ILE A 14 -7.70 -9.60 14.53
C ILE A 14 -8.41 -8.86 13.40
N ARG A 15 -7.68 -8.38 12.42
CA ARG A 15 -8.21 -7.69 11.26
C ARG A 15 -7.30 -7.94 10.06
N ASN A 16 -7.86 -8.41 8.99
CA ASN A 16 -7.14 -8.77 7.75
C ASN A 16 -7.52 -7.86 6.58
N THR A 17 -7.88 -6.63 6.85
CA THR A 17 -8.10 -5.61 5.82
C THR A 17 -6.79 -4.90 5.49
N LYS A 18 -6.71 -4.33 4.29
CA LYS A 18 -5.53 -3.61 3.81
C LYS A 18 -5.89 -2.15 3.57
N ASN A 19 -5.54 -1.29 4.51
CA ASN A 19 -5.84 0.13 4.39
C ASN A 19 -4.93 0.84 3.38
N TRP A 20 -5.38 1.98 2.88
CA TRP A 20 -4.70 2.76 1.84
C TRP A 20 -3.30 3.25 2.24
N TRP A 21 -3.15 3.75 3.46
CA TRP A 21 -1.91 4.41 3.87
C TRP A 21 -0.78 3.41 4.08
N THR A 22 -1.06 2.25 4.66
CA THR A 22 -0.06 1.19 4.85
C THR A 22 0.42 0.64 3.52
N GLN A 23 -0.49 0.42 2.58
CA GLN A 23 -0.13 -0.05 1.24
C GLN A 23 0.66 1.01 0.48
N SER A 24 0.27 2.26 0.60
CA SER A 24 0.97 3.40 0.02
C SER A 24 2.41 3.52 0.54
N GLU A 25 2.59 3.50 1.86
CA GLU A 25 3.92 3.56 2.47
C GLU A 25 4.78 2.32 2.15
N ALA A 26 4.15 1.16 1.99
CA ALA A 26 4.84 -0.06 1.57
C ALA A 26 5.50 0.08 0.20
N LEU A 27 4.86 0.74 -0.77
CA LEU A 27 5.46 0.98 -2.09
C LEU A 27 6.80 1.72 -1.96
N ASN A 28 6.80 2.82 -1.22
CA ASN A 28 8.00 3.63 -1.03
C ASN A 28 9.09 2.85 -0.28
N THR A 29 8.72 2.18 0.79
CA THR A 29 9.65 1.38 1.60
C THR A 29 10.29 0.27 0.80
N LEU A 30 9.51 -0.47 0.02
CA LEU A 30 10.01 -1.60 -0.77
C LEU A 30 11.01 -1.15 -1.85
N LEU A 31 10.80 0.01 -2.48
CA LEU A 31 11.77 0.55 -3.42
C LEU A 31 13.05 1.04 -2.75
N ILE A 32 12.94 1.68 -1.57
CA ILE A 32 14.12 2.05 -0.77
C ILE A 32 14.93 0.80 -0.42
N MET A 33 14.26 -0.23 0.04
CA MET A 33 14.93 -1.50 0.39
C MET A 33 15.55 -2.17 -0.83
N ALA A 34 14.90 -2.10 -2.00
CA ALA A 34 15.46 -2.62 -3.24
C ALA A 34 16.75 -1.88 -3.65
N ASP A 35 16.78 -0.56 -3.49
CA ASP A 35 17.97 0.24 -3.76
C ASP A 35 19.11 -0.07 -2.78
N MET A 36 18.79 -0.20 -1.49
CA MET A 36 19.79 -0.46 -0.44
C MET A 36 20.32 -1.89 -0.47
N TYR A 37 19.48 -2.85 -0.82
CA TYR A 37 19.79 -4.27 -0.74
C TYR A 37 19.41 -5.00 -2.05
N PRO A 38 20.06 -4.64 -3.18
CA PRO A 38 19.66 -5.13 -4.51
C PRO A 38 19.86 -6.64 -4.70
N HIS A 39 20.70 -7.27 -3.87
CA HIS A 39 21.02 -8.69 -3.97
C HIS A 39 20.43 -9.52 -2.81
N ASP A 40 19.55 -8.92 -2.03
CA ASP A 40 18.90 -9.65 -0.92
C ASP A 40 17.98 -10.75 -1.47
N PRO A 41 18.02 -11.97 -0.91
CA PRO A 41 17.14 -13.08 -1.32
C PRO A 41 15.65 -12.79 -1.21
N ILE A 42 15.23 -11.82 -0.36
CA ILE A 42 13.84 -11.37 -0.24
C ILE A 42 13.35 -10.78 -1.56
N ASN A 43 14.25 -10.20 -2.37
CA ASN A 43 13.94 -9.52 -3.61
C ASN A 43 12.86 -8.45 -3.45
N TYR A 44 13.24 -7.35 -2.84
CA TYR A 44 12.31 -6.25 -2.52
C TYR A 44 11.63 -5.64 -3.74
N PHE A 45 12.29 -5.65 -4.90
CA PHE A 45 11.68 -5.16 -6.13
C PHE A 45 10.51 -6.03 -6.60
N GLU A 46 10.62 -7.36 -6.48
CA GLU A 46 9.51 -8.26 -6.77
C GLU A 46 8.36 -8.06 -5.75
N LYS A 47 8.69 -7.79 -4.50
CA LYS A 47 7.67 -7.44 -3.48
C LYS A 47 6.98 -6.12 -3.83
N PHE A 48 7.71 -5.12 -4.29
CA PHE A 48 7.12 -3.87 -4.79
C PHE A 48 6.14 -4.11 -5.94
N LYS A 49 6.51 -4.93 -6.92
CA LYS A 49 5.62 -5.24 -8.04
C LYS A 49 4.33 -5.93 -7.59
N LYS A 50 4.43 -6.85 -6.64
CA LYS A 50 3.26 -7.51 -6.05
C LYS A 50 2.37 -6.53 -5.29
N GLU A 51 2.97 -5.65 -4.51
CA GLU A 51 2.23 -4.62 -3.78
C GLU A 51 1.51 -3.68 -4.72
N TRP A 52 2.18 -3.21 -5.77
CA TRP A 52 1.54 -2.38 -6.79
C TRP A 52 0.39 -3.11 -7.49
N THR A 53 0.58 -4.36 -7.86
CA THR A 53 -0.49 -5.17 -8.47
C THR A 53 -1.72 -5.26 -7.56
N TYR A 54 -1.52 -5.43 -6.27
CA TYR A 54 -2.60 -5.42 -5.28
C TYR A 54 -3.31 -4.06 -5.23
N ILE A 55 -2.57 -2.98 -5.12
CA ILE A 55 -3.10 -1.62 -5.06
C ILE A 55 -3.91 -1.30 -6.31
N ASP A 56 -3.34 -1.55 -7.47
CA ASP A 56 -3.96 -1.28 -8.75
C ASP A 56 -5.29 -2.03 -8.91
N LYS A 57 -5.33 -3.26 -8.43
CA LYS A 57 -6.52 -4.11 -8.56
C LYS A 57 -7.60 -3.81 -7.52
N TYR A 58 -7.23 -3.53 -6.28
CA TYR A 58 -8.18 -3.54 -5.16
C TYR A 58 -8.33 -2.19 -4.44
N LEU A 59 -7.42 -1.26 -4.63
CA LEU A 59 -7.48 0.05 -4.01
C LEU A 59 -7.80 1.17 -4.99
N VAL A 60 -7.21 1.15 -6.18
CA VAL A 60 -7.43 2.20 -7.19
C VAL A 60 -8.86 2.09 -7.74
N ASP A 61 -9.58 3.21 -7.69
CA ASP A 61 -10.88 3.31 -8.37
C ASP A 61 -10.65 3.75 -9.82
N HIS A 62 -10.65 2.79 -10.72
CA HIS A 62 -10.40 3.04 -12.14
C HIS A 62 -11.55 3.74 -12.85
N GLU A 63 -12.73 3.79 -12.24
CA GLU A 63 -13.90 4.44 -12.82
C GLU A 63 -13.98 5.92 -12.43
N ASN A 64 -13.81 6.22 -11.13
CA ASN A 64 -14.03 7.55 -10.57
C ASN A 64 -12.76 8.23 -10.06
N GLY A 65 -11.62 7.56 -10.10
CA GLY A 65 -10.35 8.08 -9.59
C GLY A 65 -10.19 7.95 -8.09
N ASP A 66 -8.99 8.32 -7.61
CA ASP A 66 -8.56 8.14 -6.23
C ASP A 66 -8.50 6.67 -5.82
N TRP A 67 -8.27 6.41 -4.55
CA TRP A 67 -8.21 5.10 -3.95
C TRP A 67 -9.31 4.94 -2.92
N TYR A 68 -9.85 3.73 -2.82
CA TYR A 68 -10.66 3.34 -1.66
C TYR A 68 -9.82 3.39 -0.39
N ASP A 69 -10.43 3.53 0.76
CA ASP A 69 -9.70 3.56 2.04
C ASP A 69 -9.25 2.17 2.51
N SER A 70 -9.77 1.13 1.90
CA SER A 70 -9.41 -0.27 2.17
C SER A 70 -9.56 -1.10 0.90
N GLY A 71 -8.72 -2.14 0.77
CA GLY A 71 -8.81 -3.06 -0.35
C GLY A 71 -10.16 -3.76 -0.41
N ILE A 72 -10.81 -3.68 -1.56
CA ILE A 72 -12.19 -4.17 -1.76
C ILE A 72 -12.30 -5.69 -1.79
N ASP A 73 -11.20 -6.42 -1.85
CA ASP A 73 -11.17 -7.87 -1.76
C ASP A 73 -11.54 -8.39 -0.37
N LYS A 74 -11.09 -7.69 0.67
CA LYS A 74 -11.36 -8.03 2.08
C LYS A 74 -12.39 -7.12 2.74
N ASP A 75 -12.65 -5.97 2.14
CA ASP A 75 -13.60 -4.99 2.61
C ASP A 75 -14.43 -4.43 1.43
N PRO A 76 -15.39 -5.21 0.91
CA PRO A 76 -16.17 -4.80 -0.26
C PRO A 76 -16.98 -3.52 -0.04
N THR A 77 -17.33 -3.19 1.20
CA THR A 77 -18.09 -1.97 1.53
C THR A 77 -17.28 -0.69 1.35
N ALA A 78 -15.96 -0.80 1.15
CA ALA A 78 -15.10 0.34 0.90
C ALA A 78 -15.51 1.14 -0.36
N VAL A 79 -16.14 0.49 -1.33
CA VAL A 79 -16.64 1.16 -2.55
C VAL A 79 -17.72 2.21 -2.26
N ASP A 80 -18.43 2.06 -1.16
CA ASP A 80 -19.55 2.93 -0.76
C ASP A 80 -19.13 4.02 0.23
N ARG A 81 -17.90 3.98 0.71
CA ARG A 81 -17.40 4.96 1.67
C ARG A 81 -16.80 6.17 0.96
N ASN A 82 -16.79 7.31 1.66
CA ASN A 82 -16.09 8.50 1.19
C ASN A 82 -14.60 8.21 1.04
N LYS A 83 -14.03 8.57 -0.10
CA LYS A 83 -12.59 8.42 -0.36
C LYS A 83 -11.76 9.44 0.41
N LEU A 84 -12.33 10.59 0.76
CA LEU A 84 -11.70 11.58 1.61
C LEU A 84 -12.42 11.63 2.96
N HIS A 85 -11.66 11.63 4.02
CA HIS A 85 -12.16 11.77 5.38
C HIS A 85 -11.07 12.37 6.28
N ILE A 86 -11.36 12.56 7.56
CA ILE A 86 -10.47 13.23 8.51
C ILE A 86 -9.05 12.62 8.55
N TRP A 87 -8.92 11.33 8.30
CA TRP A 87 -7.65 10.62 8.29
C TRP A 87 -7.10 10.34 6.89
N LYS A 88 -7.90 10.48 5.85
CA LYS A 88 -7.53 10.18 4.48
C LYS A 88 -7.63 11.44 3.61
N ALA A 89 -6.56 12.20 3.59
CA ALA A 89 -6.25 13.16 2.54
C ALA A 89 -5.25 12.52 1.56
N GLY A 90 -4.92 13.20 0.49
CA GLY A 90 -4.07 12.62 -0.56
C GLY A 90 -2.58 12.44 -0.23
N TYR A 91 -2.11 12.86 0.94
CA TYR A 91 -0.67 13.01 1.19
C TYR A 91 0.12 11.69 1.20
N HIS A 92 -0.41 10.60 1.76
CA HIS A 92 0.26 9.29 1.72
C HIS A 92 0.43 8.79 0.29
N GLN A 93 -0.64 8.81 -0.50
CA GLN A 93 -0.63 8.37 -1.89
C GLN A 93 0.28 9.26 -2.73
N TYR A 94 0.14 10.57 -2.63
CA TYR A 94 0.93 11.53 -3.41
C TYR A 94 2.42 11.35 -3.13
N ARG A 95 2.83 11.37 -1.87
CA ARG A 95 4.23 11.20 -1.48
C ARG A 95 4.81 9.89 -1.96
N SER A 96 4.11 8.79 -1.72
CA SER A 96 4.59 7.47 -2.10
C SER A 96 4.67 7.28 -3.60
N LEU A 97 3.67 7.74 -4.33
CA LEU A 97 3.66 7.65 -5.79
C LEU A 97 4.73 8.54 -6.42
N GLU A 98 4.87 9.77 -5.93
CA GLU A 98 5.92 10.67 -6.40
C GLU A 98 7.32 10.09 -6.17
N ASN A 99 7.59 9.62 -4.97
CA ASN A 99 8.87 9.00 -4.64
C ASN A 99 9.11 7.72 -5.44
N SER A 100 8.10 6.90 -5.63
CA SER A 100 8.19 5.68 -6.43
C SER A 100 8.54 6.01 -7.89
N ILE A 101 7.87 6.99 -8.48
CA ILE A 101 8.15 7.43 -9.85
C ILE A 101 9.59 7.95 -9.97
N LYS A 102 10.03 8.79 -9.03
CA LYS A 102 11.40 9.31 -9.03
C LYS A 102 12.43 8.19 -8.94
N ARG A 103 12.23 7.22 -8.06
CA ARG A 103 13.15 6.07 -7.91
C ARG A 103 13.16 5.18 -9.13
N LEU A 104 12.01 4.85 -9.69
CA LEU A 104 11.92 4.04 -10.91
C LEU A 104 12.57 4.72 -12.12
N ARG A 105 12.60 6.04 -12.15
CA ARG A 105 13.29 6.84 -13.18
C ARG A 105 14.75 7.14 -12.85
N GLY A 106 15.25 6.71 -11.72
CA GLY A 106 16.61 7.02 -11.26
C GLY A 106 16.83 8.50 -10.87
N LEU A 107 15.81 9.21 -10.42
CA LEU A 107 15.83 10.64 -10.11
C LEU A 107 15.87 10.92 -8.59
N HIS A 108 16.39 10.02 -7.82
CA HIS A 108 16.47 10.16 -6.36
C HIS A 108 17.82 10.64 -5.85
#